data_f5c141d796a084529e7d902ab8f5e6a2
#
_entry.id   f5c141d796a084529e7d902ab8f5e6a2
#
_cell.length_a   1.000
_cell.length_b   1.000
_cell.length_c   1.000
_cell.angle_alpha   90.00
_cell.angle_beta   90.00
_cell.angle_gamma   90.00
#
_symmetry.space_group_name_H-M   'P 1'
#
loop_
_entity.id
_entity.type
_entity.pdbx_description
1 polymer ?
#
loop_
_entity_poly.entity_id
_entity_poly.type
_entity_poly.pdbx_seq_one_letter_code
_entity_poly.pdbx_strand_id
1 'polypeptide(L)'
;ESTDMAWIGLLTASLVGVILAILIALYIARSVVNPVERLMILMRSVSEEGDFSHRMDAPGEDEIGEMALTLNALLDSLQVAIGDIGEVMAASAEGNFSMRIRSNLKGDLDQLKRSINNSVERTQGAISRVNQVMEAVEAGDFEQRIDEQFGGELHTFRNTVNGALDSLGQ
;
A
#
# COMPACT_ATOMS: atom_id res chain seq x y z
N GLU A 1 41.96 -37.26 -50.67
CA GLU A 1 41.89 -37.62 -49.19
C GLU A 1 42.16 -36.43 -48.27
N SER A 2 43.16 -35.55 -48.54
CA SER A 2 43.43 -34.38 -47.67
C SER A 2 42.36 -33.29 -47.79
N THR A 3 41.74 -33.11 -48.95
CA THR A 3 40.68 -32.13 -49.16
C THR A 3 39.35 -32.57 -48.55
N ASP A 4 39.03 -33.84 -48.55
CA ASP A 4 37.78 -34.38 -47.95
C ASP A 4 37.82 -34.26 -46.41
N MET A 5 38.95 -34.51 -45.76
CA MET A 5 39.12 -34.30 -44.32
C MET A 5 39.01 -32.81 -43.91
N ALA A 6 39.50 -31.89 -44.74
CA ALA A 6 39.35 -30.45 -44.48
C ALA A 6 37.89 -29.99 -44.56
N TRP A 7 37.12 -30.47 -45.53
CA TRP A 7 35.69 -30.15 -45.63
C TRP A 7 34.87 -30.74 -44.46
N ILE A 8 35.14 -31.96 -44.04
CA ILE A 8 34.51 -32.59 -42.87
C ILE A 8 34.80 -31.79 -41.61
N GLY A 9 36.06 -31.36 -41.42
CA GLY A 9 36.45 -30.51 -40.28
C GLY A 9 35.74 -29.17 -40.27
N LEU A 10 35.55 -28.55 -41.45
CA LEU A 10 34.86 -27.27 -41.57
C LEU A 10 33.35 -27.41 -41.27
N LEU A 11 32.71 -28.47 -41.77
CA LEU A 11 31.28 -28.76 -41.51
C LEU A 11 31.03 -29.08 -40.04
N THR A 12 31.89 -29.86 -39.39
CA THR A 12 31.77 -30.16 -37.95
C THR A 12 31.97 -28.93 -37.08
N ALA A 13 32.96 -28.09 -37.39
CA ALA A 13 33.17 -26.83 -36.68
C ALA A 13 31.97 -25.87 -36.84
N SER A 14 31.41 -25.78 -38.04
CA SER A 14 30.22 -24.97 -38.32
C SER A 14 28.99 -25.48 -37.54
N LEU A 15 28.79 -26.81 -37.53
CA LEU A 15 27.68 -27.42 -36.79
C LEU A 15 27.79 -27.16 -35.28
N VAL A 16 29.00 -27.34 -34.71
CA VAL A 16 29.24 -27.04 -33.29
C VAL A 16 29.02 -25.57 -32.98
N GLY A 17 29.43 -24.65 -33.85
CA GLY A 17 29.19 -23.22 -33.72
C GLY A 17 27.71 -22.88 -33.71
N VAL A 18 26.91 -23.48 -34.59
CA VAL A 18 25.45 -23.29 -34.63
C VAL A 18 24.77 -23.81 -33.35
N ILE A 19 25.16 -25.00 -32.90
CA ILE A 19 24.63 -25.59 -31.65
C ILE A 19 24.93 -24.69 -30.43
N LEU A 20 26.17 -24.21 -30.30
CA LEU A 20 26.57 -23.30 -29.25
C LEU A 20 25.77 -21.98 -29.32
N ALA A 21 25.62 -21.42 -30.49
CA ALA A 21 24.80 -20.18 -30.64
C ALA A 21 23.34 -20.39 -30.22
N ILE A 22 22.74 -21.53 -30.57
CA ILE A 22 21.39 -21.86 -30.13
C ILE A 22 21.29 -22.02 -28.60
N LEU A 23 22.25 -22.72 -27.99
CA LEU A 23 22.29 -22.91 -26.54
C LEU A 23 22.45 -21.59 -25.80
N ILE A 24 23.31 -20.70 -26.27
CA ILE A 24 23.51 -19.36 -25.72
C ILE A 24 22.21 -18.54 -25.88
N ALA A 25 21.60 -18.57 -27.05
CA ALA A 25 20.33 -17.84 -27.29
C ALA A 25 19.20 -18.35 -26.35
N LEU A 26 19.06 -19.66 -26.18
CA LEU A 26 18.08 -20.26 -25.26
C LEU A 26 18.39 -19.92 -23.79
N TYR A 27 19.67 -19.88 -23.42
CA TYR A 27 20.09 -19.46 -22.09
C TYR A 27 19.70 -18.01 -21.83
N ILE A 28 20.04 -17.09 -22.72
CA ILE A 28 19.69 -15.67 -22.59
C ILE A 28 18.17 -15.47 -22.57
N ALA A 29 17.45 -16.17 -23.45
CA ALA A 29 15.99 -16.09 -23.48
C ALA A 29 15.36 -16.48 -22.13
N ARG A 30 15.87 -17.54 -21.51
CA ARG A 30 15.32 -18.05 -20.22
C ARG A 30 15.81 -17.26 -19.00
N SER A 31 17.06 -16.79 -19.01
CA SER A 31 17.65 -16.11 -17.85
C SER A 31 17.36 -14.61 -17.81
N VAL A 32 17.10 -13.98 -18.97
CA VAL A 32 16.90 -12.53 -19.03
C VAL A 32 15.57 -12.15 -19.66
N VAL A 33 15.30 -12.61 -20.89
CA VAL A 33 14.15 -12.11 -21.65
C VAL A 33 12.83 -12.49 -21.01
N ASN A 34 12.62 -13.75 -20.67
CA ASN A 34 11.37 -14.23 -20.08
C ASN A 34 11.07 -13.60 -18.70
N PRO A 35 12.03 -13.51 -17.76
CA PRO A 35 11.80 -12.82 -16.50
C PRO A 35 11.46 -11.34 -16.66
N VAL A 36 12.15 -10.63 -17.55
CA VAL A 36 11.86 -9.21 -17.83
C VAL A 36 10.46 -9.03 -18.43
N GLU A 37 10.06 -9.92 -19.33
CA GLU A 37 8.71 -9.89 -19.89
C GLU A 37 7.64 -10.12 -18.80
N ARG A 38 7.85 -11.07 -17.89
CA ARG A 38 6.95 -11.30 -16.74
C ARG A 38 6.87 -10.08 -15.82
N LEU A 39 8.02 -9.44 -15.56
CA LEU A 39 8.08 -8.20 -14.78
C LEU A 39 7.22 -7.12 -15.44
N MET A 40 7.36 -6.94 -16.75
CA MET A 40 6.58 -5.96 -17.50
C MET A 40 5.07 -6.25 -17.47
N ILE A 41 4.68 -7.52 -17.59
CA ILE A 41 3.27 -7.94 -17.49
C ILE A 41 2.72 -7.64 -16.09
N LEU A 42 3.46 -7.99 -15.04
CA LEU A 42 3.06 -7.70 -13.67
C LEU A 42 2.91 -6.19 -13.41
N MET A 43 3.89 -5.39 -13.84
CA MET A 43 3.81 -3.93 -13.71
C MET A 43 2.64 -3.33 -14.47
N ARG A 44 2.29 -3.90 -15.63
CA ARG A 44 1.14 -3.49 -16.40
C ARG A 44 -0.17 -3.83 -15.68
N SER A 45 -0.32 -5.05 -15.17
CA SER A 45 -1.49 -5.47 -14.38
C SER A 45 -1.68 -4.57 -13.16
N VAL A 46 -0.61 -4.31 -12.40
CA VAL A 46 -0.65 -3.37 -11.27
C VAL A 46 -1.07 -1.96 -11.70
N SER A 47 -0.58 -1.48 -12.84
CA SER A 47 -0.89 -0.13 -13.33
C SER A 47 -2.32 0.02 -13.89
N GLU A 48 -2.84 -1.02 -14.55
CA GLU A 48 -4.14 -0.99 -15.22
C GLU A 48 -5.28 -1.40 -14.28
N GLU A 49 -5.04 -2.37 -13.41
CA GLU A 49 -6.07 -2.97 -12.54
C GLU A 49 -6.00 -2.46 -11.09
N GLY A 50 -4.86 -1.88 -10.67
CA GLY A 50 -4.64 -1.47 -9.29
C GLY A 50 -4.56 -2.65 -8.31
N ASP A 51 -4.34 -3.87 -8.80
CA ASP A 51 -4.25 -5.08 -7.99
C ASP A 51 -2.82 -5.32 -7.53
N PHE A 52 -2.58 -5.13 -6.25
CA PHE A 52 -1.28 -5.34 -5.60
C PHE A 52 -1.10 -6.75 -5.04
N SER A 53 -2.01 -7.69 -5.32
CA SER A 53 -1.93 -9.06 -4.79
C SER A 53 -0.98 -9.96 -5.57
N HIS A 54 -0.71 -9.64 -6.83
CA HIS A 54 0.18 -10.41 -7.69
C HIS A 54 1.64 -10.33 -7.24
N ARG A 55 2.37 -11.43 -7.45
CA ARG A 55 3.80 -11.51 -7.13
C ARG A 55 4.56 -12.10 -8.30
N MET A 56 5.82 -11.70 -8.40
CA MET A 56 6.76 -12.27 -9.35
C MET A 56 7.52 -13.43 -8.70
N ASP A 57 7.63 -14.54 -9.40
CA ASP A 57 8.56 -15.60 -9.00
C ASP A 57 10.00 -15.07 -9.07
N ALA A 58 10.78 -15.33 -8.04
CA ALA A 58 12.19 -14.96 -7.94
C ALA A 58 13.06 -16.23 -8.06
N PRO A 59 13.22 -16.81 -9.27
CA PRO A 59 13.82 -18.12 -9.44
C PRO A 59 15.36 -18.13 -9.34
N GLY A 60 16.03 -16.97 -9.23
CA GLY A 60 17.47 -16.84 -9.25
C GLY A 60 18.03 -15.97 -8.13
N GLU A 61 19.34 -16.15 -7.85
CA GLU A 61 20.16 -15.29 -6.98
C GLU A 61 20.88 -14.20 -7.81
N ASP A 62 20.41 -13.94 -9.03
CA ASP A 62 20.93 -12.91 -9.92
C ASP A 62 20.20 -11.57 -9.73
N GLU A 63 20.61 -10.55 -10.49
CA GLU A 63 20.03 -9.19 -10.42
C GLU A 63 18.53 -9.19 -10.72
N ILE A 64 18.05 -10.10 -11.54
CA ILE A 64 16.63 -10.24 -11.87
C ILE A 64 15.86 -10.81 -10.68
N GLY A 65 16.44 -11.80 -9.98
CA GLY A 65 15.86 -12.33 -8.74
C GLY A 65 15.77 -11.26 -7.65
N GLU A 66 16.81 -10.43 -7.48
CA GLU A 66 16.82 -9.30 -6.54
C GLU A 66 15.76 -8.25 -6.90
N MET A 67 15.60 -7.93 -8.19
CA MET A 67 14.53 -7.05 -8.66
C MET A 67 13.14 -7.62 -8.34
N ALA A 68 12.92 -8.90 -8.56
CA ALA A 68 11.65 -9.56 -8.24
C ALA A 68 11.33 -9.50 -6.73
N LEU A 69 12.30 -9.80 -5.87
CA LEU A 69 12.15 -9.71 -4.42
C LEU A 69 11.86 -8.28 -3.95
N THR A 70 12.57 -7.30 -4.50
CA THR A 70 12.37 -5.89 -4.16
C THR A 70 10.98 -5.40 -4.59
N LEU A 71 10.54 -5.78 -5.80
CA LEU A 71 9.19 -5.46 -6.27
C LEU A 71 8.12 -6.13 -5.40
N ASN A 72 8.28 -7.41 -5.07
CA ASN A 72 7.35 -8.12 -4.20
C ASN A 72 7.25 -7.44 -2.83
N ALA A 73 8.37 -7.03 -2.22
CA ALA A 73 8.39 -6.30 -0.96
C ALA A 73 7.67 -4.94 -1.04
N LEU A 74 7.78 -4.24 -2.17
CA LEU A 74 7.03 -3.01 -2.43
C LEU A 74 5.53 -3.29 -2.51
N LEU A 75 5.13 -4.30 -3.29
CA LEU A 75 3.72 -4.69 -3.43
C LEU A 75 3.11 -5.15 -2.11
N ASP A 76 3.86 -5.90 -1.28
CA ASP A 76 3.45 -6.28 0.08
C ASP A 76 3.17 -5.04 0.93
N SER A 77 4.08 -4.07 0.91
CA SER A 77 3.94 -2.83 1.68
C SER A 77 2.71 -2.01 1.26
N LEU A 78 2.45 -1.93 -0.04
CA LEU A 78 1.28 -1.24 -0.59
C LEU A 78 -0.01 -1.98 -0.25
N GLN A 79 -0.04 -3.31 -0.41
CA GLN A 79 -1.22 -4.13 -0.12
C GLN A 79 -1.62 -4.04 1.35
N VAL A 80 -0.64 -4.14 2.26
CA VAL A 80 -0.88 -3.98 3.71
C VAL A 80 -1.39 -2.58 4.02
N ALA A 81 -0.76 -1.53 3.48
CA ALA A 81 -1.18 -0.15 3.74
C ALA A 81 -2.62 0.11 3.27
N ILE A 82 -2.96 -0.32 2.06
CA ILE A 82 -4.31 -0.12 1.49
C ILE A 82 -5.35 -0.92 2.26
N GLY A 83 -5.02 -2.16 2.65
CA GLY A 83 -5.90 -3.00 3.47
C GLY A 83 -6.22 -2.35 4.81
N ASP A 84 -5.19 -1.96 5.56
CA ASP A 84 -5.34 -1.31 6.87
C ASP A 84 -6.13 0.01 6.79
N ILE A 85 -5.85 0.82 5.74
CA ILE A 85 -6.60 2.06 5.50
C ILE A 85 -8.06 1.74 5.24
N GLY A 86 -8.34 0.75 4.41
CA GLY A 86 -9.70 0.31 4.09
C GLY A 86 -10.47 -0.11 5.33
N GLU A 87 -9.85 -0.93 6.21
CA GLU A 87 -10.47 -1.37 7.46
C GLU A 87 -10.79 -0.20 8.41
N VAL A 88 -9.84 0.71 8.62
CA VAL A 88 -10.04 1.88 9.49
C VAL A 88 -11.10 2.82 8.93
N MET A 89 -11.13 3.02 7.61
CA MET A 89 -12.14 3.86 6.97
C MET A 89 -13.53 3.23 7.01
N ALA A 90 -13.64 1.92 6.79
CA ALA A 90 -14.90 1.19 6.91
C ALA A 90 -15.46 1.26 8.34
N ALA A 91 -14.62 1.00 9.35
CA ALA A 91 -15.01 1.14 10.75
C ALA A 91 -15.45 2.57 11.09
N SER A 92 -14.74 3.58 10.57
CA SER A 92 -15.11 5.00 10.77
C SER A 92 -16.44 5.34 10.11
N ALA A 93 -16.74 4.77 8.96
CA ALA A 93 -18.05 4.94 8.29
C ALA A 93 -19.21 4.34 9.09
N GLU A 94 -18.93 3.28 9.85
CA GLU A 94 -19.89 2.66 10.79
C GLU A 94 -19.97 3.39 12.15
N GLY A 95 -19.22 4.50 12.33
CA GLY A 95 -19.18 5.26 13.58
C GLY A 95 -18.20 4.71 14.62
N ASN A 96 -17.40 3.70 14.28
CA ASN A 96 -16.36 3.17 15.14
C ASN A 96 -15.02 3.89 14.90
N PHE A 97 -14.72 4.87 15.71
CA PHE A 97 -13.50 5.68 15.66
C PHE A 97 -12.38 5.15 16.57
N SER A 98 -12.50 3.92 17.10
CA SER A 98 -11.46 3.35 17.97
C SER A 98 -10.33 2.65 17.20
N MET A 99 -10.55 2.30 15.94
CA MET A 99 -9.57 1.62 15.11
C MET A 99 -8.42 2.54 14.67
N ARG A 100 -7.25 1.95 14.52
CA ARG A 100 -6.02 2.66 14.08
C ARG A 100 -5.21 1.77 13.15
N ILE A 101 -4.54 2.38 12.19
CA ILE A 101 -3.53 1.71 11.36
C ILE A 101 -2.31 1.46 12.24
N ARG A 102 -1.92 0.18 12.40
CA ARG A 102 -0.82 -0.25 13.28
C ARG A 102 0.38 -0.79 12.53
N SER A 103 0.23 -1.14 11.25
CA SER A 103 1.29 -1.69 10.41
C SER A 103 2.53 -0.77 10.40
N ASN A 104 3.70 -1.40 10.29
CA ASN A 104 4.98 -0.69 10.22
C ASN A 104 5.23 -0.22 8.78
N LEU A 105 4.69 0.94 8.45
CA LEU A 105 4.85 1.58 7.16
C LEU A 105 6.07 2.51 7.14
N LYS A 106 6.59 2.83 5.95
CA LYS A 106 7.77 3.69 5.78
C LYS A 106 7.47 4.84 4.82
N GLY A 107 8.26 5.93 4.94
CA GLY A 107 8.18 7.07 4.03
C GLY A 107 6.78 7.70 3.99
N ASP A 108 6.29 7.93 2.79
CA ASP A 108 5.00 8.59 2.55
C ASP A 108 3.80 7.77 3.06
N LEU A 109 3.90 6.44 3.05
CA LEU A 109 2.86 5.56 3.62
C LEU A 109 2.76 5.72 5.15
N ASP A 110 3.87 5.90 5.86
CA ASP A 110 3.86 6.19 7.30
C ASP A 110 3.31 7.59 7.58
N GLN A 111 3.59 8.55 6.74
CA GLN A 111 2.98 9.89 6.85
C GLN A 111 1.46 9.83 6.64
N LEU A 112 1.00 9.07 5.64
CA LEU A 112 -0.43 8.84 5.40
C LEU A 112 -1.09 8.16 6.60
N LYS A 113 -0.48 7.09 7.15
CA LYS A 113 -0.94 6.43 8.38
C LYS A 113 -1.13 7.43 9.52
N ARG A 114 -0.11 8.28 9.77
CA ARG A 114 -0.21 9.30 10.84
C ARG A 114 -1.33 10.28 10.60
N SER A 115 -1.51 10.72 9.37
CA SER A 115 -2.58 11.67 9.02
C SER A 115 -3.97 11.08 9.23
N ILE A 116 -4.18 9.82 8.84
CA ILE A 116 -5.44 9.11 9.04
C ILE A 116 -5.69 8.87 10.53
N ASN A 117 -4.71 8.34 11.28
CA ASN A 117 -4.84 8.09 12.70
C ASN A 117 -5.16 9.37 13.48
N ASN A 118 -4.50 10.48 13.16
CA ASN A 118 -4.79 11.80 13.77
C ASN A 118 -6.20 12.28 13.43
N SER A 119 -6.68 12.06 12.21
CA SER A 119 -8.04 12.44 11.81
C SER A 119 -9.09 11.67 12.60
N VAL A 120 -8.92 10.34 12.68
CA VAL A 120 -9.82 9.45 13.45
C VAL A 120 -9.80 9.79 14.93
N GLU A 121 -8.61 10.06 15.51
CA GLU A 121 -8.46 10.46 16.93
C GLU A 121 -9.19 11.76 17.25
N ARG A 122 -9.04 12.77 16.40
CA ARG A 122 -9.75 14.06 16.58
C ARG A 122 -11.25 13.89 16.51
N THR A 123 -11.75 13.06 15.58
CA THR A 123 -13.17 12.77 15.46
C THR A 123 -13.67 12.02 16.69
N GLN A 124 -12.94 11.02 17.17
CA GLN A 124 -13.26 10.29 18.39
C GLN A 124 -13.30 11.21 19.61
N GLY A 125 -12.31 12.09 19.76
CA GLY A 125 -12.24 13.07 20.84
C GLY A 125 -13.45 14.01 20.83
N ALA A 126 -13.81 14.53 19.65
CA ALA A 126 -14.97 15.40 19.50
C ALA A 126 -16.28 14.71 19.93
N ILE A 127 -16.51 13.49 19.46
CA ILE A 127 -17.71 12.70 19.83
C ILE A 127 -17.71 12.39 21.33
N SER A 128 -16.58 11.96 21.90
CA SER A 128 -16.47 11.67 23.33
C SER A 128 -16.78 12.90 24.18
N ARG A 129 -16.31 14.07 23.77
CA ARG A 129 -16.55 15.31 24.52
C ARG A 129 -18.02 15.74 24.45
N VAL A 130 -18.63 15.61 23.28
CA VAL A 130 -20.08 15.87 23.12
C VAL A 130 -20.89 14.94 24.02
N ASN A 131 -20.59 13.65 24.04
CA ASN A 131 -21.28 12.69 24.91
C ASN A 131 -21.15 13.07 26.40
N GLN A 132 -19.94 13.42 26.87
CA GLN A 132 -19.73 13.87 28.25
C GLN A 132 -20.58 15.11 28.61
N VAL A 133 -20.65 16.08 27.71
CA VAL A 133 -21.46 17.27 27.90
C VAL A 133 -22.97 16.91 27.92
N MET A 134 -23.40 16.00 27.04
CA MET A 134 -24.80 15.56 27.01
C MET A 134 -25.20 14.76 28.27
N GLU A 135 -24.30 13.91 28.79
CA GLU A 135 -24.50 13.21 30.07
C GLU A 135 -24.62 14.19 31.23
N ALA A 136 -23.83 15.27 31.26
CA ALA A 136 -23.94 16.31 32.26
C ALA A 136 -25.26 17.06 32.15
N VAL A 137 -25.72 17.39 30.94
CA VAL A 137 -27.03 18.01 30.69
C VAL A 137 -28.19 17.10 31.18
N GLU A 138 -28.11 15.79 30.94
CA GLU A 138 -29.10 14.82 31.43
C GLU A 138 -29.14 14.81 32.97
N ALA A 139 -28.00 15.01 33.62
CA ALA A 139 -27.90 15.14 35.07
C ALA A 139 -28.34 16.52 35.60
N GLY A 140 -28.74 17.45 34.74
CA GLY A 140 -29.13 18.82 35.10
C GLY A 140 -27.97 19.81 35.24
N ASP A 141 -26.75 19.43 34.87
CA ASP A 141 -25.61 20.31 34.84
C ASP A 141 -25.47 20.97 33.45
N PHE A 142 -25.94 22.22 33.35
CA PHE A 142 -25.89 23.04 32.15
C PHE A 142 -24.63 23.92 32.07
N GLU A 143 -23.72 23.82 33.06
CA GLU A 143 -22.49 24.63 33.08
C GLU A 143 -21.37 24.04 32.25
N GLN A 144 -21.42 22.73 31.95
CA GLN A 144 -20.40 22.05 31.13
C GLN A 144 -20.35 22.63 29.71
N ARG A 145 -19.16 22.71 29.17
CA ARG A 145 -18.92 23.24 27.82
C ARG A 145 -17.93 22.35 27.09
N ILE A 146 -18.03 22.37 25.76
CA ILE A 146 -17.00 21.85 24.88
C ILE A 146 -15.91 22.92 24.80
N ASP A 147 -14.81 22.74 25.52
CA ASP A 147 -13.67 23.66 25.62
C ASP A 147 -12.55 23.34 24.64
N GLU A 148 -12.52 22.15 24.02
CA GLU A 148 -11.56 21.77 23.03
C GLU A 148 -11.60 22.66 21.78
N GLN A 149 -10.42 22.99 21.27
CA GLN A 149 -10.30 23.78 20.04
C GLN A 149 -10.38 22.84 18.82
N PHE A 150 -11.54 22.81 18.19
CA PHE A 150 -11.74 22.14 16.93
C PHE A 150 -11.51 23.11 15.75
N GLY A 151 -11.12 22.56 14.58
CA GLY A 151 -11.05 23.30 13.32
C GLY A 151 -12.26 23.05 12.43
N GLY A 152 -12.47 23.94 11.43
CA GLY A 152 -13.49 23.76 10.41
C GLY A 152 -14.91 23.61 10.95
N GLU A 153 -15.67 22.68 10.42
CA GLU A 153 -17.09 22.44 10.79
C GLU A 153 -17.27 22.02 12.24
N LEU A 154 -16.32 21.29 12.83
CA LEU A 154 -16.34 20.93 14.25
C LEU A 154 -16.26 22.15 15.16
N HIS A 155 -15.59 23.22 14.75
CA HIS A 155 -15.61 24.49 15.47
C HIS A 155 -17.02 25.11 15.49
N THR A 156 -17.71 25.13 14.36
CA THR A 156 -19.08 25.64 14.24
C THR A 156 -20.02 24.80 15.10
N PHE A 157 -19.90 23.47 15.04
CA PHE A 157 -20.66 22.54 15.86
C PHE A 157 -20.47 22.79 17.37
N ARG A 158 -19.22 22.92 17.84
CA ARG A 158 -18.94 23.28 19.23
C ARG A 158 -19.63 24.57 19.66
N ASN A 159 -19.53 25.64 18.85
CA ASN A 159 -20.15 26.92 19.16
C ASN A 159 -21.67 26.81 19.23
N THR A 160 -22.29 26.03 18.35
CA THR A 160 -23.74 25.79 18.35
C THR A 160 -24.19 25.05 19.61
N VAL A 161 -23.46 24.00 20.01
CA VAL A 161 -23.75 23.24 21.24
C VAL A 161 -23.59 24.14 22.46
N ASN A 162 -22.48 24.86 22.58
CA ASN A 162 -22.25 25.75 23.73
C ASN A 162 -23.29 26.87 23.80
N GLY A 163 -23.68 27.47 22.65
CA GLY A 163 -24.72 28.48 22.60
C GLY A 163 -26.12 27.96 23.00
N ALA A 164 -26.43 26.74 22.63
CA ALA A 164 -27.66 26.10 23.08
C ALA A 164 -27.66 25.89 24.62
N LEU A 165 -26.53 25.46 25.19
CA LEU A 165 -26.35 25.30 26.63
C LEU A 165 -26.48 26.63 27.40
N ASP A 166 -25.91 27.71 26.85
CA ASP A 166 -26.05 29.06 27.41
C ASP A 166 -27.53 29.50 27.48
N SER A 167 -28.35 29.08 26.52
CA SER A 167 -29.79 29.38 26.49
C SER A 167 -30.64 28.53 27.42
N LEU A 168 -30.15 27.35 27.79
CA LEU A 168 -30.81 26.40 28.71
C LEU A 168 -30.49 26.66 30.19
N GLY A 169 -29.31 27.22 30.46
CA GLY A 169 -28.85 27.54 31.82
C GLY A 169 -29.30 28.87 32.38
N GLN A 170 -30.11 29.64 31.61
CA GLN A 170 -30.73 30.90 32.04
C GLN A 170 -32.13 30.65 32.59
#